data_795d8f93a104b99d0d56dfabbfadd86a
#
_entry.id   795d8f93a104b99d0d56dfabbfadd86a
#
_cell.length_a   1.000
_cell.length_b   1.000
_cell.length_c   1.000
_cell.angle_alpha   90.00
_cell.angle_beta   90.00
_cell.angle_gamma   90.00
#
_symmetry.space_group_name_H-M   'P 1'
#
loop_
_entity.id
_entity.type
_entity.pdbx_description
1 polymer ?
#
loop_
_entity_poly.entity_id
_entity_poly.type
_entity_poly.pdbx_seq_one_letter_code
_entity_poly.pdbx_strand_id
1 'polypeptide(L)'
;QTFSELCESFVKMEKPRLSGRKKKTDEIDEMLQDQCKYERNQAYNLLDDLKAAYFYENESEIFHELRRIKSPLKGLIDLTREFMIRYDEKKKNENIMDFDDMEHFALELLIDHYDEEGNPVPSKIAREKSDGYEEIYIDEYQDSNYIQDAILRSVSKESEGGHNMFMVGDVKQSIYSFRLARPELFLEKYHGYQQKGEEYQLIELRNNFRSRSEVLTFVNDVFYQIMHEDLGNIEYTQNVALVPTMEFEQGCDAQTELLLLESNEVCLLYTSPSPRDGA
;
A
#
# COMPACT_ATOMS: atom_id res chain seq x y z
N GLN A 1 15.99 -22.45 -18.80
CA GLN A 1 16.90 -21.38 -19.28
C GLN A 1 17.78 -20.93 -18.13
N THR A 2 19.06 -20.80 -18.37
CA THR A 2 20.00 -20.22 -17.41
C THR A 2 19.87 -18.68 -17.44
N PHE A 3 20.33 -17.99 -16.39
CA PHE A 3 20.34 -16.53 -16.37
C PHE A 3 21.17 -15.94 -17.52
N SER A 4 22.28 -16.59 -17.90
CA SER A 4 23.09 -16.22 -19.05
C SER A 4 22.33 -16.27 -20.38
N GLU A 5 21.58 -17.34 -20.63
CA GLU A 5 20.73 -17.47 -21.82
C GLU A 5 19.62 -16.41 -21.87
N LEU A 6 19.05 -16.06 -20.72
CA LEU A 6 18.07 -14.99 -20.57
C LEU A 6 18.69 -13.63 -20.89
N CYS A 7 19.84 -13.29 -20.30
CA CYS A 7 20.56 -12.04 -20.58
C CYS A 7 20.86 -11.90 -22.07
N GLU A 8 21.41 -12.93 -22.71
CA GLU A 8 21.69 -12.91 -24.13
C GLU A 8 20.43 -12.75 -25.00
N SER A 9 19.34 -13.39 -24.61
CA SER A 9 18.06 -13.27 -25.31
C SER A 9 17.49 -11.87 -25.21
N PHE A 10 17.51 -11.26 -24.02
CA PHE A 10 17.02 -9.90 -23.81
C PHE A 10 17.88 -8.83 -24.49
N VAL A 11 19.22 -8.98 -24.47
CA VAL A 11 20.12 -8.06 -25.17
C VAL A 11 19.91 -8.11 -26.66
N LYS A 12 19.68 -9.30 -27.23
CA LYS A 12 19.47 -9.53 -28.66
C LYS A 12 18.03 -9.29 -29.14
N MET A 13 17.08 -9.08 -28.21
CA MET A 13 15.68 -8.90 -28.57
C MET A 13 15.46 -7.60 -29.35
N GLU A 14 15.12 -7.73 -30.61
CA GLU A 14 14.67 -6.62 -31.46
C GLU A 14 13.16 -6.41 -31.35
N LYS A 15 12.74 -5.15 -31.30
CA LYS A 15 11.32 -4.81 -31.30
C LYS A 15 10.69 -5.23 -32.63
N PRO A 16 9.70 -6.14 -32.65
CA PRO A 16 9.11 -6.59 -33.89
C PRO A 16 8.46 -5.42 -34.65
N ARG A 17 8.77 -5.31 -35.94
CA ARG A 17 8.12 -4.33 -36.81
C ARG A 17 6.73 -4.84 -37.18
N LEU A 18 5.72 -4.00 -37.07
CA LEU A 18 4.41 -4.33 -37.61
C LEU A 18 4.54 -4.54 -39.12
N SER A 19 3.93 -5.60 -39.65
CA SER A 19 3.82 -5.81 -41.08
C SER A 19 3.24 -4.57 -41.76
N GLY A 20 3.84 -4.17 -42.88
CA GLY A 20 3.49 -2.96 -43.61
C GLY A 20 1.99 -2.82 -43.89
N ARG A 21 1.51 -1.58 -43.99
CA ARG A 21 0.13 -1.19 -44.23
C ARG A 21 -0.50 -2.11 -45.29
N LYS A 22 -1.53 -2.85 -44.92
CA LYS A 22 -2.50 -3.39 -45.87
C LYS A 22 -3.18 -2.23 -46.59
N LYS A 23 -3.45 -2.36 -47.88
CA LYS A 23 -4.14 -1.34 -48.68
C LYS A 23 -5.43 -0.95 -47.99
N LYS A 24 -5.77 0.34 -48.00
CA LYS A 24 -7.00 0.99 -47.52
C LYS A 24 -8.26 0.40 -48.21
N THR A 25 -8.69 -0.79 -47.85
CA THR A 25 -9.92 -1.40 -48.39
C THR A 25 -10.91 -1.81 -47.33
N ASP A 26 -10.55 -1.75 -46.05
CA ASP A 26 -11.46 -2.02 -44.96
C ASP A 26 -11.50 -0.78 -44.06
N GLU A 27 -12.67 -0.36 -43.64
CA GLU A 27 -12.90 0.59 -42.57
C GLU A 27 -12.30 0.03 -41.27
N ILE A 28 -10.98 0.18 -41.15
CA ILE A 28 -10.32 -0.15 -39.89
C ILE A 28 -10.62 1.03 -38.98
N ASP A 29 -11.34 0.76 -37.90
CA ASP A 29 -11.61 1.71 -36.86
C ASP A 29 -10.30 2.37 -36.40
N GLU A 30 -10.16 3.68 -36.67
CA GLU A 30 -8.95 4.44 -36.35
C GLU A 30 -8.67 4.40 -34.84
N MET A 31 -9.73 4.35 -34.03
CA MET A 31 -9.67 4.25 -32.59
C MET A 31 -9.05 2.92 -32.13
N LEU A 32 -9.41 1.80 -32.79
CA LEU A 32 -8.82 0.49 -32.51
C LEU A 32 -7.33 0.42 -32.89
N GLN A 33 -6.96 1.07 -34.01
CA GLN A 33 -5.54 1.18 -34.38
C GLN A 33 -4.71 1.97 -33.39
N ASP A 34 -5.25 3.07 -32.88
CA ASP A 34 -4.55 3.91 -31.93
C ASP A 34 -4.44 3.23 -30.56
N GLN A 35 -5.47 2.51 -30.14
CA GLN A 35 -5.40 1.66 -28.97
C GLN A 35 -4.34 0.56 -29.12
N CYS A 36 -4.30 -0.16 -30.22
CA CYS A 36 -3.25 -1.16 -30.48
C CYS A 36 -1.84 -0.56 -30.49
N LYS A 37 -1.66 0.66 -31.01
CA LYS A 37 -0.37 1.36 -30.95
C LYS A 37 0.01 1.72 -29.52
N TYR A 38 -0.96 2.22 -28.74
CA TYR A 38 -0.77 2.57 -27.36
C TYR A 38 -0.32 1.35 -26.54
N GLU A 39 -1.07 0.26 -26.55
CA GLU A 39 -0.76 -0.98 -25.83
C GLU A 39 0.61 -1.55 -26.23
N ARG A 40 0.91 -1.55 -27.51
CA ARG A 40 2.23 -1.97 -27.99
C ARG A 40 3.36 -1.08 -27.44
N ASN A 41 3.15 0.24 -27.41
CA ASN A 41 4.16 1.17 -26.91
C ASN A 41 4.37 0.99 -25.40
N GLN A 42 3.31 0.75 -24.64
CA GLN A 42 3.38 0.40 -23.21
C GLN A 42 4.21 -0.87 -23.00
N ALA A 43 3.94 -1.93 -23.77
CA ALA A 43 4.72 -3.17 -23.71
C ALA A 43 6.20 -2.95 -24.04
N TYR A 44 6.50 -2.08 -25.01
CA TYR A 44 7.89 -1.75 -25.35
C TYR A 44 8.59 -0.94 -24.28
N ASN A 45 7.90 0.02 -23.67
CA ASN A 45 8.44 0.79 -22.55
C ASN A 45 8.77 -0.15 -21.37
N LEU A 46 7.87 -1.06 -21.02
CA LEU A 46 8.11 -2.05 -19.97
C LEU A 46 9.31 -2.96 -20.28
N LEU A 47 9.49 -3.36 -21.55
CA LEU A 47 10.67 -4.14 -21.97
C LEU A 47 11.96 -3.32 -21.89
N ASP A 48 11.93 -2.05 -22.25
CA ASP A 48 13.09 -1.16 -22.13
C ASP A 48 13.45 -0.92 -20.65
N ASP A 49 12.47 -0.73 -19.79
CA ASP A 49 12.64 -0.59 -18.35
C ASP A 49 13.24 -1.85 -17.71
N LEU A 50 12.72 -3.03 -18.08
CA LEU A 50 13.29 -4.32 -17.66
C LEU A 50 14.73 -4.50 -18.13
N LYS A 51 15.04 -4.12 -19.39
CA LYS A 51 16.41 -4.14 -19.89
C LYS A 51 17.32 -3.23 -19.10
N ALA A 52 16.89 -2.00 -18.86
CA ALA A 52 17.66 -1.01 -18.10
C ALA A 52 17.88 -1.43 -16.65
N ALA A 53 16.88 -2.07 -16.03
CA ALA A 53 16.95 -2.44 -14.61
C ALA A 53 17.76 -3.73 -14.36
N TYR A 54 17.65 -4.74 -15.24
CA TYR A 54 18.14 -6.10 -14.95
C TYR A 54 19.09 -6.67 -15.99
N PHE A 55 19.11 -6.14 -17.23
CA PHE A 55 19.86 -6.70 -18.35
C PHE A 55 20.72 -5.65 -19.07
N TYR A 56 21.22 -4.68 -18.30
CA TYR A 56 22.00 -3.54 -18.80
C TYR A 56 23.44 -3.94 -19.22
N GLU A 57 23.95 -5.04 -18.68
CA GLU A 57 25.30 -5.55 -18.88
C GLU A 57 25.30 -7.07 -19.09
N ASN A 58 26.43 -7.62 -19.50
CA ASN A 58 26.60 -9.06 -19.56
C ASN A 58 26.74 -9.68 -18.14
N GLU A 59 26.47 -10.98 -18.05
CA GLU A 59 26.47 -11.71 -16.76
C GLU A 59 27.77 -11.53 -15.98
N SER A 60 28.93 -11.54 -16.65
CA SER A 60 30.24 -11.42 -16.03
C SER A 60 30.45 -10.06 -15.37
N GLU A 61 29.96 -8.99 -16.00
CA GLU A 61 30.05 -7.62 -15.50
C GLU A 61 29.09 -7.41 -14.33
N ILE A 62 27.86 -7.92 -14.42
CA ILE A 62 26.90 -7.91 -13.30
C ILE A 62 27.49 -8.62 -12.07
N PHE A 63 28.08 -9.82 -12.24
CA PHE A 63 28.72 -10.52 -11.13
C PHE A 63 29.96 -9.78 -10.59
N HIS A 64 30.68 -9.10 -11.45
CA HIS A 64 31.82 -8.28 -11.01
C HIS A 64 31.33 -7.11 -10.12
N GLU A 65 30.27 -6.42 -10.52
CA GLU A 65 29.66 -5.35 -9.72
C GLU A 65 29.11 -5.86 -8.39
N LEU A 66 28.35 -6.96 -8.41
CA LEU A 66 27.85 -7.60 -7.20
C LEU A 66 28.97 -7.98 -6.21
N ARG A 67 30.12 -8.44 -6.74
CA ARG A 67 31.30 -8.70 -5.89
C ARG A 67 31.89 -7.42 -5.29
N ARG A 68 31.86 -6.31 -6.03
CA ARG A 68 32.35 -5.02 -5.51
C ARG A 68 31.51 -4.48 -4.36
N ILE A 69 30.16 -4.63 -4.44
CA ILE A 69 29.26 -4.15 -3.38
C ILE A 69 29.17 -5.11 -2.19
N LYS A 70 29.61 -6.37 -2.33
CA LYS A 70 29.53 -7.39 -1.27
C LYS A 70 30.19 -6.93 0.04
N SER A 71 31.38 -6.36 -0.02
CA SER A 71 32.12 -5.95 1.18
C SER A 71 31.50 -4.74 1.87
N PRO A 72 31.15 -3.63 1.18
CA PRO A 72 30.43 -2.53 1.80
C PRO A 72 29.06 -2.94 2.33
N LEU A 73 28.31 -3.79 1.60
CA LEU A 73 27.01 -4.30 2.06
C LEU A 73 27.13 -5.14 3.33
N LYS A 74 28.16 -6.02 3.38
CA LYS A 74 28.43 -6.78 4.60
C LYS A 74 28.78 -5.85 5.76
N GLY A 75 29.62 -4.83 5.54
CA GLY A 75 29.95 -3.84 6.56
C GLY A 75 28.71 -3.10 7.08
N LEU A 76 27.79 -2.72 6.18
CA LEU A 76 26.52 -2.10 6.58
C LEU A 76 25.65 -3.04 7.42
N ILE A 77 25.52 -4.31 7.02
CA ILE A 77 24.77 -5.30 7.78
C ILE A 77 25.38 -5.51 9.17
N ASP A 78 26.70 -5.66 9.24
CA ASP A 78 27.40 -5.89 10.53
C ASP A 78 27.23 -4.66 11.45
N LEU A 79 27.35 -3.44 10.91
CA LEU A 79 27.14 -2.20 11.64
C LEU A 79 25.69 -2.06 12.13
N THR A 80 24.71 -2.37 11.28
CA THR A 80 23.28 -2.35 11.66
C THR A 80 23.00 -3.32 12.81
N ARG A 81 23.54 -4.55 12.74
CA ARG A 81 23.37 -5.54 13.80
C ARG A 81 24.00 -5.08 15.12
N GLU A 82 25.20 -4.54 15.07
CA GLU A 82 25.88 -4.00 16.25
C GLU A 82 25.12 -2.82 16.86
N PHE A 83 24.57 -1.94 16.02
CA PHE A 83 23.71 -0.84 16.46
C PHE A 83 22.46 -1.37 17.17
N MET A 84 21.76 -2.36 16.60
CA MET A 84 20.56 -2.95 17.21
C MET A 84 20.88 -3.54 18.60
N ILE A 85 21.96 -4.31 18.71
CA ILE A 85 22.38 -4.90 19.99
C ILE A 85 22.64 -3.82 21.04
N ARG A 86 23.42 -2.80 20.69
CA ARG A 86 23.75 -1.71 21.63
C ARG A 86 22.56 -0.85 21.99
N TYR A 87 21.64 -0.65 21.05
CA TYR A 87 20.42 0.09 21.28
C TYR A 87 19.53 -0.63 22.31
N ASP A 88 19.35 -1.95 22.15
CA ASP A 88 18.59 -2.79 23.08
C ASP A 88 19.25 -2.86 24.47
N GLU A 89 20.56 -3.01 24.52
CA GLU A 89 21.31 -2.97 25.80
C GLU A 89 21.12 -1.63 26.52
N LYS A 90 21.15 -0.53 25.77
CA LYS A 90 20.96 0.80 26.33
C LYS A 90 19.54 0.99 26.87
N LYS A 91 18.50 0.57 26.11
CA LYS A 91 17.11 0.59 26.59
C LYS A 91 16.95 -0.22 27.87
N LYS A 92 17.50 -1.44 27.93
CA LYS A 92 17.46 -2.29 29.12
C LYS A 92 18.14 -1.65 30.33
N ASN A 93 19.31 -1.02 30.13
CA ASN A 93 20.05 -0.36 31.22
C ASN A 93 19.32 0.86 31.77
N GLU A 94 18.58 1.58 30.92
CA GLU A 94 17.81 2.76 31.29
C GLU A 94 16.36 2.41 31.72
N ASN A 95 15.95 1.12 31.65
CA ASN A 95 14.59 0.65 31.93
C ASN A 95 13.52 1.42 31.11
N ILE A 96 13.80 1.64 29.82
CA ILE A 96 12.87 2.26 28.90
C ILE A 96 12.48 1.29 27.79
N MET A 97 11.30 1.49 27.23
CA MET A 97 10.77 0.80 26.06
C MET A 97 10.24 1.83 25.08
N ASP A 98 10.37 1.59 23.78
CA ASP A 98 9.65 2.31 22.75
C ASP A 98 8.36 1.58 22.34
N PHE A 99 7.59 2.19 21.42
CA PHE A 99 6.34 1.58 20.99
C PHE A 99 6.55 0.28 20.21
N ASP A 100 7.64 0.17 19.44
CA ASP A 100 7.96 -1.04 18.70
C ASP A 100 8.29 -2.20 19.65
N ASP A 101 8.99 -1.92 20.76
CA ASP A 101 9.25 -2.94 21.79
C ASP A 101 7.95 -3.50 22.36
N MET A 102 6.95 -2.65 22.62
CA MET A 102 5.67 -3.10 23.16
C MET A 102 4.94 -4.02 22.19
N GLU A 103 4.94 -3.68 20.91
CA GLU A 103 4.34 -4.52 19.86
C GLU A 103 5.08 -5.86 19.73
N HIS A 104 6.41 -5.87 19.74
CA HIS A 104 7.22 -7.09 19.64
C HIS A 104 7.06 -7.97 20.87
N PHE A 105 7.06 -7.41 22.08
CA PHE A 105 6.79 -8.19 23.30
C PHE A 105 5.38 -8.76 23.31
N ALA A 106 4.39 -8.02 22.79
CA ALA A 106 3.05 -8.56 22.63
C ALA A 106 3.04 -9.76 21.69
N LEU A 107 3.76 -9.71 20.56
CA LEU A 107 3.89 -10.86 19.65
C LEU A 107 4.54 -12.06 20.33
N GLU A 108 5.65 -11.85 21.07
CA GLU A 108 6.34 -12.94 21.79
C GLU A 108 5.44 -13.60 22.85
N LEU A 109 4.53 -12.85 23.47
CA LEU A 109 3.60 -13.38 24.46
C LEU A 109 2.39 -14.06 23.82
N LEU A 110 1.90 -13.55 22.71
CA LEU A 110 0.61 -13.96 22.14
C LEU A 110 0.74 -14.99 21.01
N ILE A 111 1.89 -15.09 20.36
CA ILE A 111 2.13 -16.06 19.29
C ILE A 111 3.06 -17.16 19.78
N ASP A 112 2.62 -18.42 19.64
CA ASP A 112 3.43 -19.60 19.96
C ASP A 112 4.40 -19.91 18.82
N HIS A 113 3.89 -19.98 17.60
CA HIS A 113 4.64 -20.18 16.36
C HIS A 113 3.83 -19.72 15.15
N TYR A 114 4.44 -19.80 13.97
CA TYR A 114 3.74 -19.61 12.69
C TYR A 114 3.57 -20.97 12.03
N ASP A 115 2.38 -21.23 11.45
CA ASP A 115 2.09 -22.43 10.70
C ASP A 115 2.84 -22.48 9.34
N GLU A 116 2.66 -23.57 8.58
CA GLU A 116 3.30 -23.73 7.27
C GLU A 116 2.84 -22.69 6.24
N GLU A 117 1.67 -22.07 6.43
CA GLU A 117 1.09 -21.03 5.60
C GLU A 117 1.50 -19.62 6.06
N GLY A 118 2.22 -19.52 7.19
CA GLY A 118 2.67 -18.26 7.76
C GLY A 118 1.65 -17.55 8.64
N ASN A 119 0.57 -18.22 9.05
CA ASN A 119 -0.40 -17.64 9.97
C ASN A 119 0.09 -17.77 11.43
N PRO A 120 -0.18 -16.75 12.27
CA PRO A 120 0.18 -16.82 13.67
C PRO A 120 -0.70 -17.84 14.41
N VAL A 121 -0.06 -18.78 15.12
CA VAL A 121 -0.74 -19.72 16.01
C VAL A 121 -0.74 -19.14 17.42
N PRO A 122 -1.93 -18.88 18.01
CA PRO A 122 -2.05 -18.25 19.30
C PRO A 122 -1.42 -19.08 20.42
N SER A 123 -0.70 -18.41 21.33
CA SER A 123 -0.17 -19.00 22.56
C SER A 123 -1.30 -19.33 23.53
N LYS A 124 -0.95 -20.03 24.62
CA LYS A 124 -1.90 -20.26 25.70
C LYS A 124 -2.42 -18.97 26.32
N ILE A 125 -1.56 -17.95 26.46
CA ILE A 125 -1.94 -16.63 26.98
C ILE A 125 -2.93 -15.93 26.05
N ALA A 126 -2.70 -16.00 24.75
CA ALA A 126 -3.61 -15.43 23.75
C ALA A 126 -4.99 -16.08 23.81
N ARG A 127 -5.07 -17.41 23.93
CA ARG A 127 -6.35 -18.13 24.08
C ARG A 127 -7.10 -17.75 25.34
N GLU A 128 -6.40 -17.69 26.49
CA GLU A 128 -6.99 -17.23 27.75
C GLU A 128 -7.55 -15.79 27.65
N LYS A 129 -6.92 -14.93 26.83
CA LYS A 129 -7.42 -13.58 26.56
C LYS A 129 -8.63 -13.61 25.62
N SER A 130 -8.55 -14.40 24.55
CA SER A 130 -9.61 -14.59 23.57
C SER A 130 -10.91 -15.07 24.22
N ASP A 131 -10.82 -16.01 25.19
CA ASP A 131 -11.96 -16.50 25.94
C ASP A 131 -12.70 -15.38 26.73
N GLY A 132 -11.97 -14.35 27.13
CA GLY A 132 -12.50 -13.20 27.85
C GLY A 132 -13.14 -12.14 26.98
N TYR A 133 -12.93 -12.16 25.65
CA TYR A 133 -13.48 -11.18 24.73
C TYR A 133 -14.68 -11.72 23.97
N GLU A 134 -15.85 -11.12 24.17
CA GLU A 134 -17.04 -11.45 23.37
C GLU A 134 -16.91 -10.84 21.97
N GLU A 135 -16.49 -9.59 21.89
CA GLU A 135 -16.32 -8.83 20.65
C GLU A 135 -15.08 -7.94 20.72
N ILE A 136 -14.43 -7.74 19.58
CA ILE A 136 -13.27 -6.88 19.40
C ILE A 136 -13.61 -5.83 18.35
N TYR A 137 -13.59 -4.56 18.76
CA TYR A 137 -13.87 -3.42 17.88
C TYR A 137 -12.57 -2.73 17.53
N ILE A 138 -12.34 -2.52 16.23
CA ILE A 138 -11.13 -1.90 15.70
C ILE A 138 -11.53 -0.71 14.86
N ASP A 139 -11.07 0.47 15.22
CA ASP A 139 -11.25 1.70 14.45
C ASP A 139 -10.02 2.01 13.61
N GLU A 140 -10.20 2.74 12.52
CA GLU A 140 -9.15 3.14 11.57
C GLU A 140 -8.28 1.94 11.09
N TYR A 141 -8.92 0.80 10.81
CA TYR A 141 -8.20 -0.44 10.49
C TYR A 141 -7.29 -0.32 9.26
N GLN A 142 -7.53 0.62 8.33
CA GLN A 142 -6.67 0.91 7.19
C GLN A 142 -5.25 1.40 7.59
N ASP A 143 -5.08 1.87 8.82
CA ASP A 143 -3.81 2.34 9.36
C ASP A 143 -3.04 1.27 10.15
N SER A 144 -3.60 0.06 10.24
CA SER A 144 -2.96 -1.08 10.90
C SER A 144 -1.76 -1.59 10.12
N ASN A 145 -0.76 -2.09 10.85
CA ASN A 145 0.39 -2.80 10.29
C ASN A 145 0.27 -4.33 10.50
N TYR A 146 1.17 -5.11 9.90
CA TYR A 146 1.16 -6.58 10.03
C TYR A 146 1.33 -7.07 11.48
N ILE A 147 2.06 -6.33 12.32
CA ILE A 147 2.29 -6.68 13.72
C ILE A 147 0.98 -6.52 14.50
N GLN A 148 0.32 -5.39 14.31
CA GLN A 148 -0.97 -5.11 14.96
C GLN A 148 -2.05 -6.10 14.51
N ASP A 149 -2.12 -6.40 13.21
CA ASP A 149 -3.05 -7.42 12.69
C ASP A 149 -2.77 -8.81 13.31
N ALA A 150 -1.50 -9.23 13.41
CA ALA A 150 -1.13 -10.49 14.03
C ALA A 150 -1.50 -10.55 15.53
N ILE A 151 -1.31 -9.45 16.27
CA ILE A 151 -1.72 -9.33 17.67
C ILE A 151 -3.25 -9.47 17.79
N LEU A 152 -4.01 -8.72 16.99
CA LEU A 152 -5.47 -8.74 17.00
C LEU A 152 -6.03 -10.12 16.65
N ARG A 153 -5.51 -10.75 15.60
CA ARG A 153 -5.90 -12.12 15.21
C ARG A 153 -5.58 -13.14 16.30
N SER A 154 -4.45 -12.99 17.00
CA SER A 154 -4.04 -13.92 18.04
C SER A 154 -4.98 -13.90 19.26
N VAL A 155 -5.62 -12.77 19.56
CA VAL A 155 -6.59 -12.64 20.66
C VAL A 155 -8.04 -12.69 20.21
N SER A 156 -8.29 -12.87 18.92
CA SER A 156 -9.63 -13.08 18.36
C SER A 156 -10.01 -14.56 18.38
N LYS A 157 -11.26 -14.85 18.03
CA LYS A 157 -11.76 -16.22 17.87
C LYS A 157 -11.54 -16.79 16.46
N GLU A 158 -10.87 -16.06 15.56
CA GLU A 158 -10.63 -16.51 14.18
C GLU A 158 -9.84 -17.82 14.11
N SER A 159 -8.84 -18.01 14.99
CA SER A 159 -8.04 -19.23 15.04
C SER A 159 -8.83 -20.49 15.43
N GLU A 160 -9.98 -20.32 16.04
CA GLU A 160 -10.90 -21.39 16.45
C GLU A 160 -12.13 -21.50 15.52
N GLY A 161 -12.13 -20.77 14.41
CA GLY A 161 -13.23 -20.70 13.45
C GLY A 161 -14.40 -19.84 13.92
N GLY A 162 -14.22 -19.01 14.93
CA GLY A 162 -15.18 -18.04 15.40
C GLY A 162 -15.02 -16.68 14.74
N HIS A 163 -16.01 -15.82 14.88
CA HIS A 163 -16.05 -14.49 14.28
C HIS A 163 -16.50 -13.46 15.31
N ASN A 164 -15.54 -12.74 15.90
CA ASN A 164 -15.82 -11.74 16.93
C ASN A 164 -15.10 -10.41 16.70
N MET A 165 -14.58 -10.17 15.48
CA MET A 165 -13.94 -8.89 15.13
C MET A 165 -14.90 -8.01 14.32
N PHE A 166 -15.00 -6.75 14.71
CA PHE A 166 -15.70 -5.69 14.00
C PHE A 166 -14.71 -4.59 13.66
N MET A 167 -14.41 -4.42 12.38
CA MET A 167 -13.41 -3.48 11.90
C MET A 167 -14.08 -2.32 11.17
N VAL A 168 -13.68 -1.11 11.49
CA VAL A 168 -14.11 0.11 10.81
C VAL A 168 -12.89 0.77 10.19
N GLY A 169 -13.06 1.29 8.99
CA GLY A 169 -11.97 1.97 8.29
C GLY A 169 -12.39 2.53 6.95
N ASP A 170 -11.53 3.33 6.39
CA ASP A 170 -11.70 3.91 5.06
C ASP A 170 -10.34 3.96 4.35
N VAL A 171 -10.15 3.10 3.37
CA VAL A 171 -8.88 3.02 2.61
C VAL A 171 -8.50 4.34 1.95
N LYS A 172 -9.49 5.18 1.59
CA LYS A 172 -9.25 6.51 1.03
C LYS A 172 -8.56 7.48 2.00
N GLN A 173 -8.61 7.18 3.31
CA GLN A 173 -8.00 7.97 4.37
C GLN A 173 -6.66 7.39 4.85
N SER A 174 -6.15 6.33 4.20
CA SER A 174 -4.85 5.76 4.54
C SER A 174 -3.72 6.70 4.11
N ILE A 175 -3.17 7.43 5.08
CA ILE A 175 -2.08 8.40 4.88
C ILE A 175 -0.82 8.06 5.70
N TYR A 176 -0.83 6.96 6.45
CA TYR A 176 0.24 6.58 7.39
C TYR A 176 1.18 5.49 6.85
N SER A 177 1.33 5.36 5.53
CA SER A 177 2.28 4.42 4.91
C SER A 177 3.72 4.62 5.42
N PHE A 178 4.12 5.86 5.72
CA PHE A 178 5.41 6.19 6.33
C PHE A 178 5.59 5.67 7.77
N ARG A 179 4.50 5.23 8.42
CA ARG A 179 4.48 4.53 9.72
C ARG A 179 4.25 3.04 9.56
N LEU A 180 4.53 2.49 8.40
CA LEU A 180 4.35 1.08 8.06
C LEU A 180 2.88 0.61 8.05
N ALA A 181 1.91 1.51 8.00
CA ALA A 181 0.52 1.16 7.76
C ALA A 181 0.38 0.37 6.45
N ARG A 182 -0.49 -0.64 6.47
CA ARG A 182 -0.73 -1.57 5.38
C ARG A 182 -2.20 -1.58 4.98
N PRO A 183 -2.64 -0.63 4.15
CA PRO A 183 -4.01 -0.58 3.67
C PRO A 183 -4.42 -1.86 2.92
N GLU A 184 -3.46 -2.64 2.43
CA GLU A 184 -3.69 -3.94 1.81
C GLU A 184 -4.43 -4.91 2.75
N LEU A 185 -4.16 -4.87 4.05
CA LEU A 185 -4.86 -5.69 5.06
C LEU A 185 -6.36 -5.38 5.09
N PHE A 186 -6.72 -4.09 5.00
CA PHE A 186 -8.11 -3.67 4.90
C PHE A 186 -8.75 -4.12 3.59
N LEU A 187 -8.06 -3.95 2.47
CA LEU A 187 -8.55 -4.34 1.14
C LEU A 187 -8.74 -5.86 1.02
N GLU A 188 -7.86 -6.66 1.59
CA GLU A 188 -8.01 -8.12 1.65
C GLU A 188 -9.31 -8.52 2.39
N LYS A 189 -9.59 -7.89 3.52
CA LYS A 189 -10.84 -8.10 4.27
C LYS A 189 -12.04 -7.60 3.47
N TYR A 190 -11.97 -6.39 2.89
CA TYR A 190 -13.01 -5.79 2.08
C TYR A 190 -13.43 -6.69 0.92
N HIS A 191 -12.47 -7.16 0.11
CA HIS A 191 -12.75 -8.06 -1.01
C HIS A 191 -13.14 -9.47 -0.54
N GLY A 192 -12.49 -9.97 0.51
CA GLY A 192 -12.75 -11.28 1.05
C GLY A 192 -14.19 -11.41 1.61
N TYR A 193 -14.67 -10.40 2.31
CA TYR A 193 -16.00 -10.42 2.95
C TYR A 193 -17.14 -10.30 1.94
N GLN A 194 -16.91 -9.71 0.78
CA GLN A 194 -17.88 -9.73 -0.32
C GLN A 194 -18.16 -11.15 -0.85
N GLN A 195 -17.23 -12.08 -0.68
CA GLN A 195 -17.26 -13.42 -1.29
C GLN A 195 -17.59 -14.54 -0.30
N LYS A 196 -17.49 -14.30 1.02
CA LYS A 196 -17.47 -15.35 2.06
C LYS A 196 -18.82 -15.69 2.71
N GLY A 197 -19.96 -15.37 2.11
CA GLY A 197 -21.27 -15.81 2.60
C GLY A 197 -21.74 -15.10 3.89
N GLU A 198 -22.71 -15.72 4.61
CA GLU A 198 -23.44 -15.08 5.71
C GLU A 198 -22.62 -14.87 7.01
N GLU A 199 -21.52 -15.58 7.17
CA GLU A 199 -20.65 -15.48 8.37
C GLU A 199 -19.78 -14.22 8.39
N TYR A 200 -19.57 -13.62 7.22
CA TYR A 200 -18.81 -12.38 7.05
C TYR A 200 -19.69 -11.32 6.43
N GLN A 201 -19.76 -10.17 7.03
CA GLN A 201 -20.60 -9.08 6.57
C GLN A 201 -19.78 -7.83 6.25
N LEU A 202 -19.89 -7.34 5.01
CA LEU A 202 -19.39 -6.03 4.61
C LEU A 202 -20.54 -5.01 4.66
N ILE A 203 -20.31 -3.91 5.39
CA ILE A 203 -21.27 -2.81 5.49
C ILE A 203 -20.59 -1.54 4.95
N GLU A 204 -21.10 -1.00 3.86
CA GLU A 204 -20.60 0.24 3.28
C GLU A 204 -21.36 1.45 3.83
N LEU A 205 -20.63 2.35 4.51
CA LEU A 205 -21.16 3.59 5.05
C LEU A 205 -20.85 4.75 4.10
N ARG A 206 -21.81 5.15 3.29
CA ARG A 206 -21.65 6.19 2.27
C ARG A 206 -22.14 7.57 2.71
N ASN A 207 -23.06 7.60 3.67
CA ASN A 207 -23.71 8.81 4.14
C ASN A 207 -22.77 9.63 5.03
N ASN A 208 -22.54 10.88 4.65
CA ASN A 208 -21.75 11.81 5.44
C ASN A 208 -22.68 12.79 6.17
N PHE A 209 -22.59 12.78 7.52
CA PHE A 209 -23.38 13.61 8.42
C PHE A 209 -22.53 14.76 9.05
N ARG A 210 -21.30 14.95 8.59
CA ARG A 210 -20.35 15.90 9.19
C ARG A 210 -20.16 17.15 8.36
N SER A 211 -20.11 17.00 7.05
CA SER A 211 -19.69 18.06 6.13
C SER A 211 -20.84 18.58 5.28
N ARG A 212 -20.74 19.84 4.87
CA ARG A 212 -21.69 20.46 3.94
C ARG A 212 -21.61 19.83 2.54
N SER A 213 -22.71 19.90 1.80
CA SER A 213 -22.82 19.36 0.45
C SER A 213 -21.77 19.94 -0.50
N GLU A 214 -21.49 21.24 -0.40
CA GLU A 214 -20.54 21.96 -1.24
C GLU A 214 -19.11 21.39 -1.08
N VAL A 215 -18.73 21.08 0.16
CA VAL A 215 -17.43 20.46 0.47
C VAL A 215 -17.35 19.05 -0.12
N LEU A 216 -18.39 18.25 0.09
CA LEU A 216 -18.41 16.87 -0.40
C LEU A 216 -18.46 16.78 -1.92
N THR A 217 -19.21 17.68 -2.57
CA THR A 217 -19.27 17.75 -4.03
C THR A 217 -17.88 18.04 -4.59
N PHE A 218 -17.18 19.05 -4.04
CA PHE A 218 -15.82 19.36 -4.49
C PHE A 218 -14.84 18.21 -4.26
N VAL A 219 -14.88 17.58 -3.09
CA VAL A 219 -14.04 16.41 -2.78
C VAL A 219 -14.30 15.29 -3.78
N ASN A 220 -15.58 14.97 -4.03
CA ASN A 220 -15.94 13.96 -5.01
C ASN A 220 -15.44 14.32 -6.42
N ASP A 221 -15.62 15.57 -6.86
CA ASP A 221 -15.17 16.02 -8.19
C ASP A 221 -13.66 15.89 -8.37
N VAL A 222 -12.88 16.17 -7.32
CA VAL A 222 -11.42 15.97 -7.35
C VAL A 222 -11.09 14.49 -7.40
N PHE A 223 -11.68 13.68 -6.51
CA PHE A 223 -11.32 12.26 -6.43
C PHE A 223 -11.79 11.44 -7.63
N TYR A 224 -12.86 11.79 -8.29
CA TYR A 224 -13.24 11.17 -9.58
C TYR A 224 -12.16 11.34 -10.66
N GLN A 225 -11.31 12.36 -10.56
CA GLN A 225 -10.27 12.64 -11.54
C GLN A 225 -8.92 12.03 -11.19
N ILE A 226 -8.60 11.90 -9.90
CA ILE A 226 -7.23 11.52 -9.47
C ILE A 226 -7.14 10.19 -8.75
N MET A 227 -8.23 9.64 -8.21
CA MET A 227 -8.19 8.42 -7.42
C MET A 227 -8.60 7.21 -8.26
N HIS A 228 -7.59 6.44 -8.64
CA HIS A 228 -7.69 5.19 -9.39
C HIS A 228 -6.90 4.10 -8.68
N GLU A 229 -7.02 2.84 -9.14
CA GLU A 229 -6.30 1.70 -8.55
C GLU A 229 -4.79 1.96 -8.44
N ASP A 230 -4.19 2.61 -9.44
CA ASP A 230 -2.75 2.93 -9.44
C ASP A 230 -2.34 4.01 -8.44
N LEU A 231 -3.24 4.90 -8.04
CA LEU A 231 -2.95 6.07 -7.20
C LEU A 231 -3.75 6.09 -5.89
N GLY A 232 -4.39 5.08 -5.48
CA GLY A 232 -5.19 5.09 -4.26
C GLY A 232 -5.64 3.71 -3.86
N ASN A 233 -5.21 2.71 -4.61
CA ASN A 233 -5.60 1.31 -4.44
C ASN A 233 -7.11 1.07 -4.50
N ILE A 234 -7.89 2.04 -5.00
CA ILE A 234 -9.34 1.96 -5.14
C ILE A 234 -9.81 2.79 -6.33
N GLU A 235 -10.77 2.27 -7.07
CA GLU A 235 -11.44 3.00 -8.13
C GLU A 235 -12.55 3.87 -7.54
N TYR A 236 -12.42 5.21 -7.66
CA TYR A 236 -13.38 6.15 -7.09
C TYR A 236 -14.62 6.29 -8.00
N THR A 237 -15.63 5.52 -7.71
CA THR A 237 -16.89 5.49 -8.47
C THR A 237 -18.05 6.13 -7.67
N GLN A 238 -19.21 6.28 -8.29
CA GLN A 238 -20.43 6.73 -7.61
C GLN A 238 -20.81 5.86 -6.39
N ASN A 239 -20.37 4.60 -6.37
CA ASN A 239 -20.65 3.70 -5.25
C ASN A 239 -19.75 3.97 -4.04
N VAL A 240 -18.59 4.58 -4.26
CA VAL A 240 -17.58 4.91 -3.22
C VAL A 240 -17.67 6.38 -2.81
N ALA A 241 -18.30 7.22 -3.63
CA ALA A 241 -18.42 8.65 -3.39
C ALA A 241 -19.19 8.98 -2.13
N LEU A 242 -18.81 10.06 -1.47
CA LEU A 242 -19.45 10.57 -0.26
C LEU A 242 -20.84 11.16 -0.60
N VAL A 243 -21.85 10.74 0.15
CA VAL A 243 -23.24 11.21 -0.03
C VAL A 243 -23.55 12.22 1.08
N PRO A 244 -23.80 13.51 0.74
CA PRO A 244 -24.23 14.49 1.71
C PRO A 244 -25.64 14.16 2.22
N THR A 245 -25.80 14.01 3.53
CA THR A 245 -27.06 13.57 4.14
C THR A 245 -27.62 14.60 5.11
N MET A 246 -26.76 15.52 5.60
CA MET A 246 -27.17 16.52 6.56
C MET A 246 -27.44 17.86 5.89
N GLU A 247 -28.57 18.49 6.25
CA GLU A 247 -28.86 19.87 5.89
C GLU A 247 -28.26 20.82 6.93
N PHE A 248 -27.55 21.83 6.46
CA PHE A 248 -26.98 22.88 7.30
C PHE A 248 -27.73 24.18 7.10
N GLU A 249 -27.83 25.00 8.15
CA GLU A 249 -28.44 26.33 8.06
C GLU A 249 -27.75 27.18 6.95
N GLN A 250 -28.56 27.86 6.14
CA GLN A 250 -28.06 28.78 5.14
C GLN A 250 -27.50 30.03 5.83
N GLY A 251 -26.23 30.26 5.73
CA GLY A 251 -25.61 31.42 6.42
C GLY A 251 -24.18 31.76 6.00
N CYS A 252 -23.54 30.92 5.22
CA CYS A 252 -22.21 31.20 4.67
C CYS A 252 -22.24 31.02 3.16
N ASP A 253 -21.58 31.90 2.44
CA ASP A 253 -21.20 31.64 1.06
C ASP A 253 -20.09 30.56 1.09
N ALA A 254 -20.48 29.30 0.93
CA ALA A 254 -19.60 28.14 1.07
C ALA A 254 -19.10 27.65 -0.31
N GLN A 255 -18.80 28.60 -1.20
CA GLN A 255 -18.23 28.28 -2.49
C GLN A 255 -16.79 27.80 -2.34
N THR A 256 -16.44 26.73 -3.07
CA THR A 256 -15.06 26.25 -3.13
C THR A 256 -14.28 27.13 -4.09
N GLU A 257 -13.12 27.61 -3.64
CA GLU A 257 -12.20 28.42 -4.45
C GLU A 257 -10.94 27.60 -4.77
N LEU A 258 -10.53 27.59 -6.03
CA LEU A 258 -9.26 27.03 -6.48
C LEU A 258 -8.26 28.16 -6.71
N LEU A 259 -7.23 28.24 -5.89
CA LEU A 259 -6.12 29.17 -6.05
C LEU A 259 -4.95 28.47 -6.77
N LEU A 260 -4.68 28.89 -8.00
CA LEU A 260 -3.52 28.44 -8.76
C LEU A 260 -2.37 29.44 -8.60
N LEU A 261 -1.29 28.99 -7.98
CA LEU A 261 -0.06 29.77 -7.84
C LEU A 261 0.96 29.28 -8.86
N GLU A 262 1.30 30.14 -9.81
CA GLU A 262 2.38 29.86 -10.74
C GLU A 262 3.70 30.27 -10.10
N SER A 263 4.58 29.28 -9.81
CA SER A 263 5.92 29.52 -9.27
C SER A 263 6.95 29.30 -10.36
N ASN A 264 7.76 30.32 -10.59
CA ASN A 264 8.90 30.23 -11.51
C ASN A 264 10.11 29.51 -10.89
N GLU A 265 10.01 29.02 -9.65
CA GLU A 265 11.09 28.30 -8.98
C GLU A 265 11.04 26.80 -9.29
N VAL A 266 12.12 26.29 -9.81
CA VAL A 266 12.28 24.92 -10.33
C VAL A 266 12.23 23.83 -9.27
N CYS A 267 12.22 24.17 -7.97
CA CYS A 267 12.19 23.17 -6.90
C CYS A 267 11.60 23.69 -5.59
N LEU A 268 10.31 23.50 -5.40
CA LEU A 268 9.62 23.81 -4.13
C LEU A 268 9.97 22.83 -2.99
N LEU A 269 10.58 21.68 -3.29
CA LEU A 269 10.92 20.65 -2.29
C LEU A 269 12.03 21.06 -1.31
N TYR A 270 12.82 22.10 -1.63
CA TYR A 270 13.97 22.53 -0.83
C TYR A 270 13.88 23.97 -0.31
N THR A 271 12.81 24.71 -0.60
CA THR A 271 12.71 26.14 -0.29
C THR A 271 11.83 26.49 0.89
N SER A 272 11.05 25.53 1.40
CA SER A 272 10.27 25.74 2.61
C SER A 272 10.82 24.89 3.75
N PRO A 273 11.41 25.48 4.81
CA PRO A 273 11.79 24.71 5.99
C PRO A 273 10.55 24.02 6.54
N SER A 274 10.65 22.73 6.80
CA SER A 274 9.59 21.98 7.47
C SER A 274 9.25 22.67 8.79
N PRO A 275 7.99 22.76 9.19
CA PRO A 275 7.62 23.25 10.52
C PRO A 275 8.31 22.51 11.68
N ARG A 276 8.95 21.38 11.41
CA ARG A 276 9.74 20.61 12.38
C ARG A 276 11.19 21.06 12.52
N ASP A 277 11.71 21.87 11.58
CA ASP A 277 13.10 22.32 11.60
C ASP A 277 13.31 23.57 12.48
N GLY A 278 12.26 24.07 13.13
CA GLY A 278 12.25 25.26 13.99
C GLY A 278 11.93 24.98 15.47
N ALA A 279 12.02 23.73 15.93
CA ALA A 279 11.75 23.39 17.34
C ALA A 279 13.01 22.80 18.00
#